data_b70ae0787854fa2f5debfe94e1a9834e
#
_entry.id   b70ae0787854fa2f5debfe94e1a9834e
#
_cell.length_a   1.000
_cell.length_b   1.000
_cell.length_c   1.000
_cell.angle_alpha   90.00
_cell.angle_beta   90.00
_cell.angle_gamma   90.00
#
_symmetry.space_group_name_H-M   'P 1'
#
loop_
_entity.id
_entity.type
_entity.pdbx_description
1 polymer ?
#
loop_
_entity_poly.entity_id
_entity_poly.type
_entity_poly.pdbx_seq_one_letter_code
_entity_poly.pdbx_strand_id
1 'polypeptide(L)'
;DDQGDPEKAVNAYNDLLDKGMQMLCGTVTSGSCIAVGAEAAESTFLFTPSATALDSITSGSNEFRMCFTDPAQGTKSAQFISEHKIATKVAVLYDSAADYNSGVHDAFVEAAAEGGLEVVADEAYTTDSNTDYSVQLSKIKDSGAELLFLPNYYSDNALILQQASEAGMTDIKFFGVDGMDGI
;
A
#
# COMPACT_ATOMS: atom_id res chain seq x y z
N ASP A 1 -0.83 13.14 -16.31
CA ASP A 1 -1.55 12.23 -15.40
C ASP A 1 -1.02 10.81 -15.58
N ASP A 2 -0.39 10.26 -14.55
CA ASP A 2 0.23 8.93 -14.57
C ASP A 2 -0.75 7.81 -14.19
N GLN A 3 -1.89 8.13 -13.63
CA GLN A 3 -2.91 7.15 -13.20
C GLN A 3 -2.37 6.09 -12.22
N GLY A 4 -1.28 6.39 -11.50
CA GLY A 4 -0.58 5.44 -10.65
C GLY A 4 0.22 4.36 -11.38
N ASP A 5 0.38 4.49 -12.69
CA ASP A 5 1.10 3.55 -13.55
C ASP A 5 2.55 4.00 -13.74
N PRO A 6 3.55 3.17 -13.38
CA PRO A 6 4.97 3.53 -13.45
C PRO A 6 5.44 3.90 -14.87
N GLU A 7 4.97 3.21 -15.89
CA GLU A 7 5.37 3.45 -17.29
C GLU A 7 4.83 4.80 -17.79
N LYS A 8 3.56 5.10 -17.47
CA LYS A 8 2.96 6.40 -17.79
C LYS A 8 3.63 7.54 -17.01
N ALA A 9 4.04 7.29 -15.77
CA ALA A 9 4.76 8.26 -14.96
C ALA A 9 6.10 8.65 -15.61
N VAL A 10 6.90 7.67 -16.04
CA VAL A 10 8.16 7.91 -16.76
C VAL A 10 7.92 8.67 -18.06
N ASN A 11 6.91 8.29 -18.85
CA ASN A 11 6.58 9.00 -20.07
C ASN A 11 6.18 10.47 -19.80
N ALA A 12 5.35 10.70 -18.77
CA ALA A 12 4.94 12.05 -18.40
C ALA A 12 6.12 12.88 -17.86
N TYR A 13 7.05 12.26 -17.14
CA TYR A 13 8.28 12.89 -16.67
C TYR A 13 9.14 13.37 -17.83
N ASN A 14 9.38 12.51 -18.82
CA ASN A 14 10.16 12.86 -20.01
C ASN A 14 9.50 13.99 -20.83
N ASP A 15 8.18 13.95 -21.00
CA ASP A 15 7.42 15.03 -21.63
C ASP A 15 7.57 16.38 -20.91
N LEU A 16 7.70 16.36 -19.59
CA LEU A 16 7.90 17.57 -18.77
C LEU A 16 9.35 18.09 -18.89
N LEU A 17 10.34 17.20 -18.95
CA LEU A 17 11.74 17.57 -19.20
C LEU A 17 11.88 18.28 -20.55
N ASP A 18 11.26 17.77 -21.61
CA ASP A 18 11.26 18.40 -22.93
C ASP A 18 10.64 19.80 -22.94
N LYS A 19 9.75 20.07 -21.98
CA LYS A 19 9.14 21.39 -21.74
C LYS A 19 9.95 22.30 -20.82
N GLY A 20 11.13 21.84 -20.36
CA GLY A 20 12.06 22.62 -19.55
C GLY A 20 11.82 22.51 -18.04
N MET A 21 11.20 21.44 -17.56
CA MET A 21 11.07 21.18 -16.11
C MET A 21 12.45 21.07 -15.47
N GLN A 22 12.63 21.73 -14.31
CA GLN A 22 13.89 21.72 -13.54
C GLN A 22 13.77 20.97 -12.21
N MET A 23 12.56 20.82 -11.70
CA MET A 23 12.27 20.09 -10.47
C MET A 23 10.89 19.46 -10.57
N LEU A 24 10.74 18.27 -9.98
CA LEU A 24 9.47 17.56 -9.91
C LEU A 24 8.96 17.53 -8.47
N CYS A 25 7.73 18.00 -8.26
CA CYS A 25 6.94 17.73 -7.06
C CYS A 25 5.92 16.65 -7.40
N GLY A 26 6.19 15.44 -6.98
CA GLY A 26 5.47 14.22 -7.33
C GLY A 26 6.48 13.04 -7.33
N THR A 27 6.09 11.86 -7.70
CA THR A 27 4.74 11.38 -8.02
C THR A 27 3.94 11.05 -6.73
N VAL A 28 2.68 10.61 -6.88
CA VAL A 28 1.82 10.32 -5.74
C VAL A 28 2.07 8.91 -5.21
N THR A 29 2.06 7.90 -6.11
CA THR A 29 2.21 6.49 -5.74
C THR A 29 3.67 6.06 -5.68
N SER A 30 3.98 5.08 -4.83
CA SER A 30 5.33 4.58 -4.62
C SER A 30 5.93 3.97 -5.89
N GLY A 31 5.22 3.11 -6.60
CA GLY A 31 5.72 2.49 -7.83
C GLY A 31 6.06 3.51 -8.91
N SER A 32 5.20 4.54 -9.11
CA SER A 32 5.49 5.65 -10.03
C SER A 32 6.72 6.46 -9.58
N CYS A 33 6.89 6.66 -8.26
CA CYS A 33 8.02 7.42 -7.70
C CYS A 33 9.34 6.68 -7.91
N ILE A 34 9.37 5.38 -7.68
CA ILE A 34 10.56 4.53 -7.88
C ILE A 34 10.97 4.56 -9.36
N ALA A 35 10.02 4.38 -10.27
CA ALA A 35 10.29 4.38 -11.69
C ALA A 35 10.81 5.73 -12.20
N VAL A 36 10.19 6.84 -11.80
CA VAL A 36 10.63 8.18 -12.16
C VAL A 36 11.95 8.52 -11.47
N GLY A 37 12.17 8.09 -10.23
CA GLY A 37 13.42 8.27 -9.50
C GLY A 37 14.62 7.68 -10.26
N ALA A 38 14.47 6.48 -10.81
CA ALA A 38 15.50 5.84 -11.62
C ALA A 38 15.88 6.66 -12.86
N GLU A 39 14.92 7.30 -13.52
CA GLU A 39 15.17 8.20 -14.65
C GLU A 39 15.73 9.56 -14.21
N ALA A 40 15.28 10.07 -13.08
CA ALA A 40 15.67 11.38 -12.55
C ALA A 40 17.03 11.37 -11.84
N ALA A 41 17.61 10.20 -11.59
CA ALA A 41 18.81 10.04 -10.80
C ALA A 41 19.92 11.04 -11.18
N GLU A 42 20.31 11.88 -10.23
CA GLU A 42 21.34 12.93 -10.34
C GLU A 42 21.08 14.04 -11.38
N SER A 43 19.92 14.03 -12.06
CA SER A 43 19.61 15.00 -13.12
C SER A 43 18.55 16.02 -12.68
N THR A 44 17.49 15.58 -12.04
CA THR A 44 16.34 16.42 -11.67
C THR A 44 16.07 16.33 -10.17
N PHE A 45 15.89 17.47 -9.50
CA PHE A 45 15.44 17.47 -8.11
C PHE A 45 14.03 16.87 -8.03
N LEU A 46 13.89 15.76 -7.29
CA LEU A 46 12.64 15.07 -7.06
C LEU A 46 12.20 15.23 -5.61
N PHE A 47 10.98 15.65 -5.40
CA PHE A 47 10.36 15.77 -4.10
C PHE A 47 8.98 15.11 -4.11
N THR A 48 8.86 13.97 -3.41
CA THR A 48 7.56 13.31 -3.27
C THR A 48 6.86 13.69 -1.97
N PRO A 49 5.61 14.16 -2.02
CA PRO A 49 4.83 14.43 -0.81
C PRO A 49 4.21 13.18 -0.19
N SER A 50 4.03 12.10 -0.94
CA SER A 50 3.15 10.98 -0.56
C SER A 50 3.65 9.57 -0.88
N ALA A 51 4.71 9.39 -1.68
CA ALA A 51 5.25 8.05 -1.96
C ALA A 51 5.98 7.49 -0.72
N THR A 52 5.41 6.50 -0.09
CA THR A 52 5.79 6.02 1.25
C THR A 52 6.77 4.85 1.25
N ALA A 53 6.91 4.10 0.13
CA ALA A 53 7.89 3.01 0.02
C ALA A 53 9.34 3.51 0.26
N LEU A 54 10.15 2.69 0.92
CA LEU A 54 11.53 3.07 1.23
C LEU A 54 12.32 3.41 -0.02
N ASP A 55 12.12 2.65 -1.09
CA ASP A 55 12.85 2.78 -2.34
C ASP A 55 12.43 4.00 -3.18
N SER A 56 11.38 4.73 -2.76
CA SER A 56 10.94 5.94 -3.46
C SER A 56 11.98 7.08 -3.52
N ILE A 57 13.06 7.00 -2.75
CA ILE A 57 14.10 8.05 -2.66
C ILE A 57 15.52 7.47 -2.60
N THR A 58 15.76 6.32 -3.24
CA THR A 58 17.06 5.64 -3.15
C THR A 58 17.87 5.67 -4.45
N SER A 59 17.30 6.17 -5.55
CA SER A 59 17.96 6.16 -6.86
C SER A 59 19.04 7.22 -7.01
N GLY A 60 18.93 8.35 -6.29
CA GLY A 60 19.91 9.44 -6.34
C GLY A 60 19.94 10.32 -5.10
N SER A 61 20.96 11.18 -5.01
CA SER A 61 21.12 12.14 -3.89
C SER A 61 20.20 13.37 -3.99
N ASN A 62 19.47 13.48 -5.08
CA ASN A 62 18.55 14.56 -5.43
C ASN A 62 17.08 14.23 -5.16
N GLU A 63 16.81 13.14 -4.46
CA GLU A 63 15.47 12.64 -4.13
C GLU A 63 15.13 12.88 -2.67
N PHE A 64 13.95 13.41 -2.42
CA PHE A 64 13.48 13.77 -1.07
C PHE A 64 12.03 13.38 -0.89
N ARG A 65 11.68 12.99 0.35
CA ARG A 65 10.33 12.65 0.77
C ARG A 65 9.90 13.45 1.97
N MET A 66 8.63 13.83 2.04
CA MET A 66 8.04 14.51 3.20
C MET A 66 7.17 13.59 4.06
N CYS A 67 6.52 12.59 3.47
CA CYS A 67 5.61 11.70 4.20
C CYS A 67 6.36 10.68 5.07
N PHE A 68 5.60 9.95 5.87
CA PHE A 68 6.05 8.77 6.63
C PHE A 68 6.39 7.59 5.67
N THR A 69 6.78 6.46 6.23
CA THR A 69 7.20 5.27 5.46
C THR A 69 6.23 4.11 5.62
N ASP A 70 6.23 3.17 4.67
CA ASP A 70 5.44 1.94 4.75
C ASP A 70 5.72 1.14 6.03
N PRO A 71 6.98 0.91 6.44
CA PRO A 71 7.24 0.27 7.72
C PRO A 71 6.63 1.00 8.92
N ALA A 72 6.61 2.33 8.89
CA ALA A 72 5.99 3.11 9.96
C ALA A 72 4.47 2.89 10.02
N GLN A 73 3.80 2.82 8.86
CA GLN A 73 2.37 2.54 8.77
C GLN A 73 2.02 1.14 9.28
N GLY A 74 2.71 0.11 8.77
CA GLY A 74 2.49 -1.28 9.16
C GLY A 74 2.69 -1.48 10.67
N THR A 75 3.84 -1.05 11.19
CA THR A 75 4.17 -1.16 12.61
C THR A 75 3.15 -0.42 13.48
N LYS A 76 2.81 0.82 13.14
CA LYS A 76 1.85 1.61 13.94
C LYS A 76 0.44 1.05 13.89
N SER A 77 0.01 0.47 12.77
CA SER A 77 -1.28 -0.19 12.64
C SER A 77 -1.37 -1.40 13.57
N ALA A 78 -0.37 -2.28 13.58
CA ALA A 78 -0.33 -3.44 14.47
C ALA A 78 -0.31 -3.02 15.94
N GLN A 79 0.53 -2.04 16.32
CA GLN A 79 0.58 -1.49 17.65
C GLN A 79 -0.78 -0.93 18.08
N PHE A 80 -1.42 -0.13 17.25
CA PHE A 80 -2.72 0.46 17.55
C PHE A 80 -3.81 -0.59 17.77
N ILE A 81 -3.88 -1.61 16.91
CA ILE A 81 -4.85 -2.70 17.05
C ILE A 81 -4.64 -3.46 18.36
N SER A 82 -3.39 -3.76 18.70
CA SER A 82 -3.02 -4.48 19.94
C SER A 82 -3.28 -3.63 21.19
N GLU A 83 -2.76 -2.42 21.27
CA GLU A 83 -2.86 -1.53 22.42
C GLU A 83 -4.31 -1.18 22.75
N HIS A 84 -5.13 -0.94 21.73
CA HIS A 84 -6.54 -0.63 21.88
C HIS A 84 -7.45 -1.88 21.98
N LYS A 85 -6.86 -3.09 21.91
CA LYS A 85 -7.59 -4.37 21.96
C LYS A 85 -8.73 -4.45 20.95
N ILE A 86 -8.49 -3.97 19.75
CA ILE A 86 -9.49 -3.93 18.68
C ILE A 86 -9.78 -5.35 18.17
N ALA A 87 -8.74 -6.17 18.07
CA ALA A 87 -8.78 -7.58 17.71
C ALA A 87 -7.61 -8.34 18.33
N THR A 88 -7.72 -9.66 18.41
CA THR A 88 -6.63 -10.57 18.76
C THR A 88 -6.24 -11.47 17.60
N LYS A 89 -7.19 -11.77 16.71
CA LYS A 89 -7.00 -12.54 15.48
C LYS A 89 -7.22 -11.64 14.28
N VAL A 90 -6.19 -11.49 13.48
CA VAL A 90 -6.20 -10.62 12.30
C VAL A 90 -5.95 -11.43 11.03
N ALA A 91 -6.59 -11.05 9.95
CA ALA A 91 -6.25 -11.48 8.61
C ALA A 91 -5.65 -10.31 7.84
N VAL A 92 -4.86 -10.61 6.82
CA VAL A 92 -4.32 -9.61 5.88
C VAL A 92 -4.70 -10.01 4.46
N LEU A 93 -5.02 -9.03 3.62
CA LEU A 93 -5.22 -9.21 2.19
C LEU A 93 -4.55 -8.06 1.45
N TYR A 94 -3.54 -8.35 0.62
CA TYR A 94 -2.72 -7.33 0.00
C TYR A 94 -2.29 -7.67 -1.43
N ASP A 95 -1.91 -6.64 -2.20
CA ASP A 95 -1.25 -6.81 -3.50
C ASP A 95 0.25 -7.07 -3.31
N SER A 96 0.67 -8.30 -3.58
CA SER A 96 2.08 -8.71 -3.45
C SER A 96 2.99 -8.24 -4.59
N ALA A 97 2.43 -7.65 -5.65
CA ALA A 97 3.18 -7.12 -6.76
C ALA A 97 3.51 -5.61 -6.61
N ALA A 98 2.92 -4.93 -5.63
CA ALA A 98 3.12 -3.51 -5.42
C ALA A 98 4.03 -3.23 -4.21
N ASP A 99 5.06 -2.40 -4.41
CA ASP A 99 6.07 -2.07 -3.38
C ASP A 99 5.44 -1.46 -2.12
N TYR A 100 4.47 -0.54 -2.29
CA TYR A 100 3.72 0.07 -1.20
C TYR A 100 3.00 -0.97 -0.34
N ASN A 101 2.19 -1.82 -0.97
CA ASN A 101 1.37 -2.81 -0.29
C ASN A 101 2.23 -3.83 0.47
N SER A 102 3.29 -4.33 -0.18
CA SER A 102 4.24 -5.28 0.41
C SER A 102 5.02 -4.66 1.56
N GLY A 103 5.47 -3.41 1.44
CA GLY A 103 6.21 -2.72 2.49
C GLY A 103 5.38 -2.49 3.76
N VAL A 104 4.11 -2.15 3.62
CA VAL A 104 3.17 -2.02 4.75
C VAL A 104 2.83 -3.39 5.35
N HIS A 105 2.56 -4.39 4.49
CA HIS A 105 2.26 -5.77 4.89
C HIS A 105 3.37 -6.36 5.76
N ASP A 106 4.61 -6.36 5.27
CA ASP A 106 5.73 -7.00 5.94
C ASP A 106 5.97 -6.42 7.34
N ALA A 107 5.94 -5.10 7.45
CA ALA A 107 6.10 -4.42 8.73
C ALA A 107 4.89 -4.64 9.68
N PHE A 108 3.68 -4.77 9.14
CA PHE A 108 2.50 -5.10 9.93
C PHE A 108 2.60 -6.52 10.52
N VAL A 109 2.95 -7.51 9.70
CA VAL A 109 3.05 -8.93 10.14
C VAL A 109 4.14 -9.11 11.18
N GLU A 110 5.31 -8.47 10.99
CA GLU A 110 6.40 -8.48 11.96
C GLU A 110 5.95 -7.87 13.31
N ALA A 111 5.38 -6.68 13.28
CA ALA A 111 4.92 -5.99 14.49
C ALA A 111 3.69 -6.67 15.14
N ALA A 112 2.84 -7.33 14.38
CA ALA A 112 1.71 -8.11 14.88
C ALA A 112 2.21 -9.27 15.75
N ALA A 113 3.24 -10.00 15.31
CA ALA A 113 3.85 -11.07 16.07
C ALA A 113 4.46 -10.57 17.38
N GLU A 114 5.15 -9.42 17.36
CA GLU A 114 5.72 -8.79 18.56
C GLU A 114 4.63 -8.28 19.51
N GLY A 115 3.54 -7.74 18.98
CA GLY A 115 2.41 -7.19 19.74
C GLY A 115 1.42 -8.22 20.26
N GLY A 116 1.64 -9.51 19.99
CA GLY A 116 0.76 -10.60 20.42
C GLY A 116 -0.56 -10.69 19.64
N LEU A 117 -0.62 -10.12 18.43
CA LEU A 117 -1.70 -10.39 17.48
C LEU A 117 -1.43 -11.70 16.75
N GLU A 118 -2.45 -12.52 16.60
CA GLU A 118 -2.38 -13.76 15.83
C GLU A 118 -2.81 -13.47 14.37
N VAL A 119 -1.89 -13.58 13.42
CA VAL A 119 -2.22 -13.53 11.99
C VAL A 119 -2.75 -14.89 11.57
N VAL A 120 -4.07 -15.03 11.47
CA VAL A 120 -4.76 -16.29 11.20
C VAL A 120 -4.98 -16.58 9.71
N ALA A 121 -4.88 -15.57 8.87
CA ALA A 121 -4.87 -15.70 7.41
C ALA A 121 -4.02 -14.57 6.82
N ASP A 122 -3.19 -14.92 5.85
CA ASP A 122 -2.32 -14.00 5.12
C ASP A 122 -2.47 -14.32 3.63
N GLU A 123 -3.29 -13.51 2.95
CA GLU A 123 -3.70 -13.76 1.58
C GLU A 123 -3.19 -12.65 0.67
N ALA A 124 -2.65 -13.07 -0.47
CA ALA A 124 -2.15 -12.18 -1.48
C ALA A 124 -2.95 -12.26 -2.79
N TYR A 125 -2.87 -11.19 -3.54
CA TYR A 125 -3.26 -11.12 -4.95
C TYR A 125 -2.19 -10.37 -5.74
N THR A 126 -2.35 -10.26 -7.06
CA THR A 126 -1.51 -9.44 -7.92
C THR A 126 -2.36 -8.54 -8.80
N THR A 127 -1.87 -7.36 -9.13
CA THR A 127 -2.59 -6.32 -9.86
C THR A 127 -3.21 -6.79 -11.19
N ASP A 128 -2.64 -7.79 -11.84
CA ASP A 128 -3.11 -8.32 -13.13
C ASP A 128 -4.40 -9.16 -13.05
N SER A 129 -4.88 -9.49 -11.83
CA SER A 129 -5.98 -10.44 -11.63
C SER A 129 -7.18 -9.89 -10.83
N ASN A 130 -7.29 -8.60 -10.67
CA ASN A 130 -8.00 -7.94 -9.59
C ASN A 130 -9.44 -7.55 -9.77
N THR A 131 -10.30 -8.43 -10.18
CA THR A 131 -11.75 -8.15 -10.10
C THR A 131 -12.51 -9.12 -9.21
N ASP A 132 -11.86 -10.18 -8.73
CA ASP A 132 -12.50 -11.23 -7.93
C ASP A 132 -11.59 -11.68 -6.78
N TYR A 133 -12.00 -11.36 -5.57
CA TYR A 133 -11.33 -11.71 -4.31
C TYR A 133 -12.05 -12.84 -3.55
N SER A 134 -13.02 -13.50 -4.17
CA SER A 134 -13.90 -14.47 -3.51
C SER A 134 -13.15 -15.63 -2.85
N VAL A 135 -12.07 -16.10 -3.47
CA VAL A 135 -11.23 -17.18 -2.93
C VAL A 135 -10.52 -16.75 -1.65
N GLN A 136 -9.88 -15.59 -1.67
CA GLN A 136 -9.17 -15.04 -0.51
C GLN A 136 -10.15 -14.71 0.62
N LEU A 137 -11.27 -14.05 0.29
CA LEU A 137 -12.31 -13.71 1.26
C LEU A 137 -12.94 -14.94 1.91
N SER A 138 -13.12 -16.03 1.16
CA SER A 138 -13.61 -17.30 1.73
C SER A 138 -12.64 -17.86 2.77
N LYS A 139 -11.35 -17.89 2.47
CA LYS A 139 -10.32 -18.35 3.42
C LYS A 139 -10.25 -17.47 4.66
N ILE A 140 -10.31 -16.15 4.47
CA ILE A 140 -10.31 -15.17 5.57
C ILE A 140 -11.54 -15.39 6.46
N LYS A 141 -12.72 -15.57 5.88
CA LYS A 141 -13.95 -15.83 6.62
C LYS A 141 -13.86 -17.13 7.45
N ASP A 142 -13.28 -18.17 6.87
CA ASP A 142 -13.14 -19.47 7.53
C ASP A 142 -12.01 -19.50 8.58
N SER A 143 -11.08 -18.53 8.56
CA SER A 143 -9.96 -18.44 9.49
C SER A 143 -10.35 -18.01 10.92
N GLY A 144 -11.54 -17.45 11.09
CA GLY A 144 -11.98 -16.90 12.35
C GLY A 144 -11.31 -15.55 12.72
N ALA A 145 -10.83 -14.82 11.73
CA ALA A 145 -10.30 -13.46 11.92
C ALA A 145 -11.38 -12.51 12.45
N GLU A 146 -11.02 -11.67 13.40
CA GLU A 146 -11.87 -10.63 14.00
C GLU A 146 -11.72 -9.30 13.25
N LEU A 147 -10.59 -9.15 12.53
CA LEU A 147 -10.24 -7.96 11.76
C LEU A 147 -9.51 -8.36 10.48
N LEU A 148 -9.86 -7.71 9.37
CA LEU A 148 -9.16 -7.76 8.11
C LEU A 148 -8.36 -6.47 7.90
N PHE A 149 -7.03 -6.59 7.85
CA PHE A 149 -6.11 -5.52 7.52
C PHE A 149 -5.93 -5.43 6.00
N LEU A 150 -6.08 -4.22 5.46
CA LEU A 150 -6.11 -3.93 4.02
C LEU A 150 -5.08 -2.87 3.65
N PRO A 151 -3.79 -3.21 3.48
CA PRO A 151 -2.75 -2.28 3.06
C PRO A 151 -2.77 -2.05 1.55
N ASN A 152 -3.89 -1.60 1.02
CA ASN A 152 -4.10 -1.43 -0.41
C ASN A 152 -4.61 -0.03 -0.74
N TYR A 153 -4.57 0.32 -2.04
CA TYR A 153 -5.19 1.54 -2.53
C TYR A 153 -6.73 1.45 -2.52
N TYR A 154 -7.37 2.60 -2.51
CA TYR A 154 -8.82 2.74 -2.35
C TYR A 154 -9.64 1.95 -3.39
N SER A 155 -9.16 1.85 -4.64
CA SER A 155 -9.85 1.14 -5.72
C SER A 155 -10.04 -0.35 -5.41
N ASP A 156 -8.96 -0.99 -4.96
CA ASP A 156 -8.99 -2.41 -4.60
C ASP A 156 -9.78 -2.63 -3.31
N ASN A 157 -9.55 -1.77 -2.32
CA ASN A 157 -10.28 -1.83 -1.06
C ASN A 157 -11.79 -1.68 -1.25
N ALA A 158 -12.24 -0.80 -2.14
CA ALA A 158 -13.67 -0.66 -2.45
C ALA A 158 -14.28 -1.96 -2.99
N LEU A 159 -13.60 -2.64 -3.91
CA LEU A 159 -14.03 -3.92 -4.45
C LEU A 159 -13.98 -5.04 -3.40
N ILE A 160 -12.91 -5.09 -2.59
CA ILE A 160 -12.77 -6.06 -1.49
C ILE A 160 -13.91 -5.88 -0.48
N LEU A 161 -14.20 -4.65 -0.06
CA LEU A 161 -15.28 -4.36 0.89
C LEU A 161 -16.66 -4.73 0.33
N GLN A 162 -16.91 -4.43 -0.96
CA GLN A 162 -18.14 -4.84 -1.62
C GLN A 162 -18.29 -6.36 -1.61
N GLN A 163 -17.28 -7.10 -2.07
CA GLN A 163 -17.34 -8.57 -2.14
C GLN A 163 -17.38 -9.22 -0.75
N ALA A 164 -16.70 -8.65 0.24
CA ALA A 164 -16.80 -9.10 1.63
C ALA A 164 -18.24 -8.95 2.17
N SER A 165 -18.90 -7.84 1.86
CA SER A 165 -20.32 -7.63 2.20
C SER A 165 -21.24 -8.65 1.52
N GLU A 166 -21.03 -8.91 0.22
CA GLU A 166 -21.78 -9.91 -0.56
C GLU A 166 -21.56 -11.35 -0.02
N ALA A 167 -20.33 -11.63 0.47
CA ALA A 167 -20.00 -12.89 1.14
C ALA A 167 -20.56 -12.99 2.59
N GLY A 168 -21.24 -11.95 3.07
CA GLY A 168 -21.83 -11.92 4.41
C GLY A 168 -20.80 -11.81 5.54
N MET A 169 -19.67 -11.16 5.31
CA MET A 169 -18.64 -10.89 6.33
C MET A 169 -19.00 -9.64 7.15
N THR A 170 -20.10 -9.71 7.90
CA THR A 170 -20.65 -8.57 8.66
C THR A 170 -20.07 -8.39 10.05
N ASP A 171 -19.45 -9.43 10.60
CA ASP A 171 -18.94 -9.47 11.96
C ASP A 171 -17.43 -9.21 12.06
N ILE A 172 -16.74 -9.09 10.91
CA ILE A 172 -15.33 -8.75 10.82
C ILE A 172 -15.15 -7.24 10.73
N LYS A 173 -14.14 -6.71 11.43
CA LYS A 173 -13.74 -5.29 11.30
C LYS A 173 -12.80 -5.13 10.12
N PHE A 174 -12.85 -3.99 9.47
CA PHE A 174 -11.91 -3.64 8.40
C PHE A 174 -10.99 -2.51 8.88
N PHE A 175 -9.71 -2.61 8.56
CA PHE A 175 -8.71 -1.62 8.92
C PHE A 175 -7.79 -1.36 7.74
N GLY A 176 -7.75 -0.12 7.28
CA GLY A 176 -6.91 0.33 6.18
C GLY A 176 -5.84 1.33 6.63
N VAL A 177 -5.04 1.75 5.68
CA VAL A 177 -3.94 2.72 5.84
C VAL A 177 -4.16 3.91 4.90
N ASP A 178 -3.16 4.76 4.70
CA ASP A 178 -3.32 6.01 3.92
C ASP A 178 -3.83 5.80 2.48
N GLY A 179 -3.44 4.70 1.81
CA GLY A 179 -3.94 4.36 0.47
C GLY A 179 -5.46 4.18 0.38
N MET A 180 -6.15 4.10 1.53
CA MET A 180 -7.61 3.98 1.63
C MET A 180 -8.32 5.34 1.55
N ASP A 181 -7.61 6.46 1.46
CA ASP A 181 -8.19 7.79 1.38
C ASP A 181 -9.09 7.92 0.14
N GLY A 182 -10.33 8.35 0.37
CA GLY A 182 -11.34 8.50 -0.69
C GLY A 182 -12.46 7.46 -0.69
N ILE A 183 -12.48 6.53 0.27
CA ILE A 183 -13.59 5.56 0.49
C ILE A 183 -14.56 6.11 1.55
#